data_55ce24e2a4f470a2400a4a610bf3585e
#
_entry.id   55ce24e2a4f470a2400a4a610bf3585e
#
_cell.length_a   1.000
_cell.length_b   1.000
_cell.length_c   1.000
_cell.angle_alpha   90.00
_cell.angle_beta   90.00
_cell.angle_gamma   90.00
#
_symmetry.space_group_name_H-M   'P 1'
#
loop_
_entity.id
_entity.type
_entity.pdbx_description
1 polymer ?
#
loop_
_entity_poly.entity_id
_entity_poly.type
_entity_poly.pdbx_seq_one_letter_code
_entity_poly.pdbx_strand_id
1 'polypeptide(L)'
;MKLSDSKLKIIIAVITITIPAVVTLLAYLPPLELEPDTVAKFYILPKINAMINGTAFFVLLGAWVAIRSGKIQLHKMLTSTAVILSILFLVSYITFHFTVASTHYCGSEEMKMLYFFILITHIILSALIVPLVMFTYARGYMMQVTKHKKLAHIAWPLWLYVTATG
;
A
#
# COMPACT_ATOMS: atom_id res chain seq x y z
N MET A 1 16.41 -15.49 -15.52
CA MET A 1 17.20 -14.26 -15.69
C MET A 1 17.38 -13.62 -14.31
N LYS A 2 18.60 -13.67 -13.70
CA LYS A 2 18.86 -13.04 -12.40
C LYS A 2 19.05 -11.53 -12.62
N LEU A 3 18.14 -10.72 -12.10
CA LEU A 3 18.32 -9.26 -12.06
C LEU A 3 19.59 -8.94 -11.25
N SER A 4 20.47 -8.10 -11.80
CA SER A 4 21.63 -7.62 -11.03
C SER A 4 21.16 -6.69 -9.90
N ASP A 5 21.89 -6.63 -8.79
CA ASP A 5 21.58 -5.74 -7.65
C ASP A 5 21.42 -4.27 -8.09
N SER A 6 22.21 -3.83 -9.08
CA SER A 6 22.12 -2.46 -9.62
C SER A 6 20.81 -2.21 -10.36
N LYS A 7 20.39 -3.14 -11.23
CA LYS A 7 19.10 -3.02 -11.95
C LYS A 7 17.92 -3.04 -11.00
N LEU A 8 17.96 -3.92 -9.97
CA LEU A 8 16.93 -3.95 -8.94
C LEU A 8 16.81 -2.61 -8.21
N LYS A 9 17.92 -2.02 -7.78
CA LYS A 9 17.94 -0.70 -7.11
C LYS A 9 17.35 0.40 -7.99
N ILE A 10 17.69 0.42 -9.28
CA ILE A 10 17.16 1.42 -10.22
C ILE A 10 15.65 1.27 -10.38
N ILE A 11 15.15 0.05 -10.60
CA ILE A 11 13.71 -0.21 -10.72
C ILE A 11 12.97 0.24 -9.45
N ILE A 12 13.48 -0.14 -8.27
CA ILE A 12 12.85 0.26 -7.01
C ILE A 12 12.91 1.77 -6.82
N ALA A 13 14.03 2.43 -7.15
CA ALA A 13 14.14 3.90 -7.05
C ALA A 13 13.12 4.61 -7.97
N VAL A 14 12.99 4.15 -9.22
CA VAL A 14 11.99 4.69 -10.16
C VAL A 14 10.58 4.56 -9.60
N ILE A 15 10.19 3.37 -9.15
CA ILE A 15 8.84 3.15 -8.61
C ILE A 15 8.61 3.97 -7.33
N THR A 16 9.63 4.05 -6.45
CA THR A 16 9.58 4.82 -5.20
C THR A 16 9.36 6.31 -5.43
N ILE A 17 9.88 6.85 -6.53
CA ILE A 17 9.68 8.27 -6.88
C ILE A 17 8.37 8.45 -7.64
N THR A 18 8.09 7.57 -8.59
CA THR A 18 6.92 7.71 -9.49
C THR A 18 5.60 7.59 -8.72
N ILE A 19 5.44 6.61 -7.82
CA ILE A 19 4.17 6.41 -7.11
C ILE A 19 3.81 7.62 -6.24
N PRO A 20 4.65 8.12 -5.31
CA PRO A 20 4.32 9.30 -4.54
C PRO A 20 4.15 10.56 -5.40
N ALA A 21 4.93 10.70 -6.47
CA ALA A 21 4.78 11.82 -7.39
C ALA A 21 3.41 11.82 -8.08
N VAL A 22 2.95 10.67 -8.57
CA VAL A 22 1.60 10.52 -9.17
C VAL A 22 0.52 10.83 -8.13
N VAL A 23 0.61 10.26 -6.93
CA VAL A 23 -0.36 10.49 -5.85
C VAL A 23 -0.41 11.97 -5.45
N THR A 24 0.75 12.62 -5.33
CA THR A 24 0.84 14.05 -5.03
C THR A 24 0.23 14.90 -6.16
N LEU A 25 0.55 14.56 -7.41
CA LEU A 25 0.00 15.26 -8.57
C LEU A 25 -1.53 15.19 -8.62
N LEU A 26 -2.11 14.02 -8.30
CA LEU A 26 -3.56 13.83 -8.23
C LEU A 26 -4.24 14.73 -7.20
N ALA A 27 -3.56 15.10 -6.12
CA ALA A 27 -4.12 16.02 -5.12
C ALA A 27 -4.28 17.47 -5.63
N TYR A 28 -3.58 17.83 -6.73
CA TYR A 28 -3.60 19.17 -7.32
C TYR A 28 -4.35 19.23 -8.65
N LEU A 29 -4.59 18.09 -9.29
CA LEU A 29 -5.33 18.05 -10.56
C LEU A 29 -6.85 18.06 -10.27
N PRO A 30 -7.65 18.79 -11.09
CA PRO A 30 -9.08 18.64 -11.03
C PRO A 30 -9.46 17.19 -11.43
N PRO A 31 -10.54 16.64 -10.87
CA PRO A 31 -11.06 15.36 -11.33
C PRO A 31 -11.49 15.43 -12.79
N LEU A 32 -11.54 14.27 -13.43
CA LEU A 32 -12.02 14.18 -14.81
C LEU A 32 -13.48 14.64 -14.88
N GLU A 33 -13.80 15.44 -15.90
CA GLU A 33 -15.17 15.81 -16.22
C GLU A 33 -15.91 14.60 -16.81
N LEU A 34 -16.64 13.90 -15.96
CA LEU A 34 -17.44 12.74 -16.32
C LEU A 34 -18.93 13.02 -16.05
N GLU A 35 -19.80 12.33 -16.78
CA GLU A 35 -21.24 12.37 -16.54
C GLU A 35 -21.56 11.98 -15.07
N PRO A 36 -22.52 12.67 -14.40
CA PRO A 36 -22.86 12.45 -13.00
C PRO A 36 -23.16 10.97 -12.67
N ASP A 37 -23.89 10.28 -13.55
CA ASP A 37 -24.24 8.86 -13.41
C ASP A 37 -22.98 7.95 -13.46
N THR A 38 -21.96 8.36 -14.17
CA THR A 38 -20.68 7.65 -14.22
C THR A 38 -19.88 7.91 -12.95
N VAL A 39 -19.79 9.14 -12.47
CA VAL A 39 -19.13 9.49 -11.19
C VAL A 39 -19.76 8.73 -10.03
N ALA A 40 -21.11 8.62 -10.00
CA ALA A 40 -21.83 7.90 -8.96
C ALA A 40 -21.36 6.45 -8.76
N LYS A 41 -20.93 5.78 -9.83
CA LYS A 41 -20.41 4.39 -9.78
C LYS A 41 -19.08 4.27 -9.04
N PHE A 42 -18.28 5.34 -9.00
CA PHE A 42 -16.97 5.33 -8.33
C PHE A 42 -17.04 5.55 -6.82
N TYR A 43 -18.18 6.00 -6.28
CA TYR A 43 -18.35 6.16 -4.82
C TYR A 43 -18.30 4.83 -4.03
N ILE A 44 -18.32 3.68 -4.71
CA ILE A 44 -18.10 2.36 -4.08
C ILE A 44 -16.61 2.09 -3.78
N LEU A 45 -15.67 2.75 -4.49
CA LEU A 45 -14.25 2.46 -4.40
C LEU A 45 -13.64 2.64 -3.00
N PRO A 46 -13.99 3.66 -2.20
CA PRO A 46 -13.48 3.77 -0.82
C PRO A 46 -13.85 2.55 0.03
N LYS A 47 -15.06 2.01 -0.12
CA LYS A 47 -15.47 0.78 0.57
C LYS A 47 -14.67 -0.44 0.10
N ILE A 48 -14.44 -0.56 -1.20
CA ILE A 48 -13.60 -1.61 -1.78
C ILE A 48 -12.17 -1.49 -1.26
N ASN A 49 -11.62 -0.26 -1.20
CA ASN A 49 -10.27 0.01 -0.69
C ASN A 49 -10.13 -0.40 0.77
N ALA A 50 -11.09 -0.08 1.62
CA ALA A 50 -11.11 -0.51 3.01
C ALA A 50 -11.16 -2.05 3.14
N MET A 51 -11.93 -2.74 2.29
CA MET A 51 -11.98 -4.20 2.26
C MET A 51 -10.66 -4.81 1.81
N ILE A 52 -10.02 -4.25 0.78
CA ILE A 52 -8.71 -4.71 0.28
C ILE A 52 -7.65 -4.54 1.38
N ASN A 53 -7.58 -3.38 2.01
CA ASN A 53 -6.62 -3.11 3.09
C ASN A 53 -6.87 -3.98 4.32
N GLY A 54 -8.12 -4.13 4.75
CA GLY A 54 -8.48 -5.03 5.84
C GLY A 54 -8.10 -6.49 5.55
N THR A 55 -8.34 -6.96 4.31
CA THR A 55 -7.90 -8.30 3.88
C THR A 55 -6.38 -8.41 3.89
N ALA A 56 -5.66 -7.41 3.36
CA ALA A 56 -4.20 -7.39 3.34
C ALA A 56 -3.61 -7.42 4.76
N PHE A 57 -4.23 -6.72 5.71
CA PHE A 57 -3.85 -6.74 7.13
C PHE A 57 -3.87 -8.18 7.70
N PHE A 58 -4.98 -8.91 7.54
CA PHE A 58 -5.09 -10.29 8.02
C PHE A 58 -4.17 -11.25 7.29
N VAL A 59 -3.97 -11.06 5.99
CA VAL A 59 -3.02 -11.85 5.17
C VAL A 59 -1.59 -11.65 5.67
N LEU A 60 -1.19 -10.42 6.04
CA LEU A 60 0.12 -10.12 6.61
C LEU A 60 0.32 -10.74 8.00
N LEU A 61 -0.71 -10.74 8.84
CA LEU A 61 -0.67 -11.47 10.13
C LEU A 61 -0.50 -12.97 9.89
N GLY A 62 -1.24 -13.55 8.96
CA GLY A 62 -1.10 -14.95 8.56
C GLY A 62 0.29 -15.27 8.01
N ALA A 63 0.87 -14.37 7.22
CA ALA A 63 2.23 -14.53 6.69
C ALA A 63 3.28 -14.56 7.81
N TRP A 64 3.11 -13.72 8.82
CA TRP A 64 3.99 -13.71 9.99
C TRP A 64 3.85 -15.01 10.82
N VAL A 65 2.64 -15.46 11.10
CA VAL A 65 2.38 -16.73 11.78
C VAL A 65 2.98 -17.91 10.99
N ALA A 66 2.81 -17.92 9.66
CA ALA A 66 3.33 -18.95 8.79
C ALA A 66 4.86 -19.08 8.88
N ILE A 67 5.59 -17.96 8.83
CA ILE A 67 7.06 -18.00 8.93
C ILE A 67 7.53 -18.39 10.32
N ARG A 68 6.85 -17.96 11.37
CA ARG A 68 7.13 -18.36 12.77
C ARG A 68 6.91 -19.86 13.02
N SER A 69 5.98 -20.47 12.27
CA SER A 69 5.68 -21.91 12.29
C SER A 69 6.53 -22.71 11.30
N GLY A 70 7.55 -22.13 10.66
CA GLY A 70 8.41 -22.81 9.70
C GLY A 70 7.76 -23.10 8.34
N LYS A 71 6.53 -22.63 8.09
CA LYS A 71 5.78 -22.86 6.85
C LYS A 71 6.19 -21.85 5.77
N ILE A 72 7.42 -22.01 5.24
CA ILE A 72 8.04 -21.05 4.31
C ILE A 72 7.21 -20.84 3.05
N GLN A 73 6.63 -21.91 2.46
CA GLN A 73 5.81 -21.79 1.25
C GLN A 73 4.53 -20.99 1.48
N LEU A 74 3.87 -21.23 2.60
CA LEU A 74 2.69 -20.47 2.99
C LEU A 74 3.03 -18.98 3.21
N HIS A 75 4.15 -18.69 3.88
CA HIS A 75 4.65 -17.32 4.03
C HIS A 75 4.87 -16.63 2.67
N LYS A 76 5.53 -17.32 1.71
CA LYS A 76 5.74 -16.78 0.35
C LYS A 76 4.41 -16.50 -0.36
N MET A 77 3.46 -17.41 -0.28
CA MET A 77 2.14 -17.24 -0.89
C MET A 77 1.41 -16.04 -0.28
N LEU A 78 1.32 -15.98 1.05
CA LEU A 78 0.60 -14.90 1.73
C LEU A 78 1.26 -13.54 1.52
N THR A 79 2.60 -13.44 1.55
CA THR A 79 3.29 -12.17 1.25
C THR A 79 3.08 -11.74 -0.21
N SER A 80 3.07 -12.67 -1.17
CA SER A 80 2.76 -12.35 -2.57
C SER A 80 1.31 -11.87 -2.72
N THR A 81 0.35 -12.50 -2.04
CA THR A 81 -1.05 -12.05 -1.99
C THR A 81 -1.15 -10.64 -1.42
N ALA A 82 -0.44 -10.31 -0.33
CA ALA A 82 -0.44 -8.97 0.24
C ALA A 82 0.11 -7.93 -0.75
N VAL A 83 1.16 -8.25 -1.51
CA VAL A 83 1.68 -7.37 -2.58
C VAL A 83 0.63 -7.13 -3.67
N ILE A 84 -0.05 -8.18 -4.13
CA ILE A 84 -1.11 -8.07 -5.15
C ILE A 84 -2.25 -7.20 -4.62
N LEU A 85 -2.71 -7.41 -3.39
CA LEU A 85 -3.75 -6.59 -2.76
C LEU A 85 -3.31 -5.11 -2.67
N SER A 86 -2.06 -4.83 -2.32
CA SER A 86 -1.53 -3.46 -2.29
C SER A 86 -1.51 -2.80 -3.67
N ILE A 87 -1.23 -3.56 -4.73
CA ILE A 87 -1.29 -3.05 -6.11
C ILE A 87 -2.76 -2.75 -6.50
N LEU A 88 -3.68 -3.66 -6.19
CA LEU A 88 -5.12 -3.45 -6.46
C LEU A 88 -5.66 -2.24 -5.71
N PHE A 89 -5.27 -2.09 -4.44
CA PHE A 89 -5.58 -0.89 -3.65
C PHE A 89 -5.08 0.38 -4.35
N LEU A 90 -3.81 0.40 -4.78
CA LEU A 90 -3.22 1.58 -5.41
C LEU A 90 -3.95 1.95 -6.71
N VAL A 91 -4.27 0.98 -7.55
CA VAL A 91 -5.03 1.20 -8.80
C VAL A 91 -6.41 1.78 -8.48
N SER A 92 -7.13 1.18 -7.54
CA SER A 92 -8.46 1.64 -7.11
C SER A 92 -8.40 3.04 -6.49
N TYR A 93 -7.39 3.32 -5.66
CA TYR A 93 -7.14 4.62 -5.04
C TYR A 93 -6.91 5.72 -6.09
N ILE A 94 -6.01 5.46 -7.05
CA ILE A 94 -5.72 6.39 -8.15
C ILE A 94 -7.00 6.64 -8.97
N THR A 95 -7.74 5.59 -9.32
CA THR A 95 -8.99 5.71 -10.06
C THR A 95 -9.99 6.60 -9.34
N PHE A 96 -10.19 6.39 -8.03
CA PHE A 96 -11.09 7.21 -7.23
C PHE A 96 -10.70 8.69 -7.25
N HIS A 97 -9.43 9.00 -6.99
CA HIS A 97 -8.97 10.39 -6.94
C HIS A 97 -8.94 11.08 -8.31
N PHE A 98 -8.90 10.32 -9.40
CA PHE A 98 -9.00 10.86 -10.75
C PHE A 98 -10.44 11.17 -11.16
N THR A 99 -11.42 10.48 -10.56
CA THR A 99 -12.82 10.51 -11.03
C THR A 99 -13.76 11.25 -10.07
N VAL A 100 -13.40 11.33 -8.79
CA VAL A 100 -14.27 11.90 -7.75
C VAL A 100 -13.57 13.08 -7.10
N ALA A 101 -14.30 14.20 -6.96
CA ALA A 101 -13.81 15.36 -6.23
C ALA A 101 -13.48 15.02 -4.77
N SER A 102 -12.50 15.71 -4.20
CA SER A 102 -12.09 15.50 -2.80
C SER A 102 -13.26 15.67 -1.84
N THR A 103 -13.39 14.73 -0.92
CA THR A 103 -14.45 14.75 0.11
C THR A 103 -13.94 15.46 1.36
N HIS A 104 -14.82 16.22 2.00
CA HIS A 104 -14.54 16.86 3.29
C HIS A 104 -14.80 15.89 4.45
N TYR A 105 -14.10 16.13 5.56
CA TYR A 105 -14.36 15.40 6.79
C TYR A 105 -15.76 15.77 7.33
N CYS A 106 -16.59 14.76 7.54
CA CYS A 106 -17.98 14.92 8.00
C CYS A 106 -18.22 14.35 9.43
N GLY A 107 -17.15 14.00 10.16
CA GLY A 107 -17.24 13.49 11.53
C GLY A 107 -17.35 14.60 12.58
N SER A 108 -17.41 14.22 13.87
CA SER A 108 -17.47 15.18 14.98
C SER A 108 -16.14 15.94 15.13
N GLU A 109 -16.20 17.18 15.64
CA GLU A 109 -15.00 18.00 15.90
C GLU A 109 -14.04 17.33 16.90
N GLU A 110 -14.56 16.55 17.84
CA GLU A 110 -13.75 15.82 18.84
C GLU A 110 -12.86 14.76 18.19
N MET A 111 -13.35 14.07 17.15
CA MET A 111 -12.59 13.04 16.44
C MET A 111 -11.71 13.59 15.32
N LYS A 112 -11.89 14.85 14.95
CA LYS A 112 -11.20 15.49 13.84
C LYS A 112 -9.67 15.46 13.99
N MET A 113 -9.17 15.78 15.18
CA MET A 113 -7.73 15.78 15.45
C MET A 113 -7.13 14.37 15.30
N LEU A 114 -7.80 13.36 15.85
CA LEU A 114 -7.37 11.96 15.75
C LEU A 114 -7.41 11.49 14.29
N TYR A 115 -8.47 11.82 13.56
CA TYR A 115 -8.60 11.49 12.15
C TYR A 115 -7.44 12.05 11.32
N PHE A 116 -7.16 13.36 11.45
CA PHE A 116 -6.08 13.99 10.69
C PHE A 116 -4.70 13.48 11.11
N PHE A 117 -4.49 13.17 12.39
CA PHE A 117 -3.25 12.53 12.84
C PHE A 117 -3.03 11.17 12.16
N ILE A 118 -4.06 10.31 12.16
CA ILE A 118 -3.98 9.00 11.50
C ILE A 118 -3.79 9.18 9.99
N LEU A 119 -4.53 10.08 9.36
CA LEU A 119 -4.44 10.35 7.93
C LEU A 119 -3.03 10.80 7.51
N ILE A 120 -2.46 11.78 8.22
CA ILE A 120 -1.14 12.32 7.89
C ILE A 120 -0.05 11.24 8.09
N THR A 121 -0.09 10.53 9.21
CA THR A 121 0.87 9.44 9.47
C THR A 121 0.72 8.31 8.46
N HIS A 122 -0.52 7.95 8.07
CA HIS A 122 -0.78 6.97 7.02
C HIS A 122 -0.17 7.43 5.68
N ILE A 123 -0.40 8.64 5.24
CA ILE A 123 0.12 9.16 3.96
C ILE A 123 1.65 9.11 3.94
N ILE A 124 2.31 9.60 4.99
CA ILE A 124 3.77 9.60 5.09
C ILE A 124 4.32 8.16 5.06
N LEU A 125 3.75 7.28 5.88
CA LEU A 125 4.20 5.89 5.97
C LEU A 125 3.87 5.09 4.71
N SER A 126 2.79 5.40 4.02
CA SER A 126 2.45 4.78 2.72
C SER A 126 3.49 5.10 1.64
N ALA A 127 4.04 6.29 1.62
CA ALA A 127 5.15 6.63 0.72
C ALA A 127 6.44 5.86 1.08
N LEU A 128 6.73 5.72 2.37
CA LEU A 128 7.94 5.04 2.86
C LEU A 128 7.86 3.52 2.74
N ILE A 129 6.67 2.93 2.87
CA ILE A 129 6.53 1.46 2.85
C ILE A 129 6.75 0.86 1.46
N VAL A 130 6.48 1.59 0.39
CA VAL A 130 6.65 1.09 -0.99
C VAL A 130 8.06 0.58 -1.25
N PRO A 131 9.14 1.38 -1.08
CA PRO A 131 10.51 0.88 -1.28
C PRO A 131 10.87 -0.22 -0.29
N LEU A 132 10.44 -0.11 0.98
CA LEU A 132 10.73 -1.13 2.00
C LEU A 132 10.16 -2.49 1.64
N VAL A 133 8.90 -2.54 1.22
CA VAL A 133 8.24 -3.78 0.78
C VAL A 133 8.93 -4.33 -0.46
N MET A 134 9.21 -3.49 -1.46
CA MET A 134 9.86 -3.93 -2.69
C MET A 134 11.25 -4.53 -2.43
N PHE A 135 12.10 -3.86 -1.64
CA PHE A 135 13.41 -4.40 -1.26
C PHE A 135 13.28 -5.69 -0.44
N THR A 136 12.37 -5.70 0.54
CA THR A 136 12.16 -6.87 1.41
C THR A 136 11.70 -8.07 0.57
N TYR A 137 10.72 -7.88 -0.29
CA TYR A 137 10.17 -8.92 -1.15
C TYR A 137 11.22 -9.44 -2.14
N ALA A 138 11.94 -8.53 -2.83
CA ALA A 138 12.99 -8.90 -3.77
C ALA A 138 14.13 -9.68 -3.09
N ARG A 139 14.58 -9.28 -1.89
CA ARG A 139 15.61 -10.01 -1.14
C ARG A 139 15.13 -11.40 -0.72
N GLY A 140 13.85 -11.54 -0.34
CA GLY A 140 13.22 -12.85 -0.07
C GLY A 140 13.18 -13.74 -1.32
N TYR A 141 12.72 -13.19 -2.44
CA TYR A 141 12.64 -13.89 -3.72
C TYR A 141 14.03 -14.36 -4.21
N MET A 142 15.06 -13.52 -4.06
CA MET A 142 16.45 -13.83 -4.40
C MET A 142 17.15 -14.74 -3.37
N MET A 143 16.44 -15.27 -2.38
CA MET A 143 16.94 -16.11 -1.29
C MET A 143 18.06 -15.46 -0.46
N GLN A 144 18.11 -14.12 -0.40
CA GLN A 144 19.05 -13.36 0.43
C GLN A 144 18.48 -13.21 1.84
N VAL A 145 18.30 -14.32 2.54
CA VAL A 145 17.54 -14.46 3.78
C VAL A 145 17.99 -13.47 4.86
N THR A 146 19.30 -13.28 5.05
CA THR A 146 19.82 -12.35 6.07
C THR A 146 19.41 -10.90 5.80
N LYS A 147 19.51 -10.46 4.55
CA LYS A 147 19.09 -9.10 4.14
C LYS A 147 17.57 -8.93 4.21
N HIS A 148 16.83 -9.97 3.78
CA HIS A 148 15.37 -10.02 3.89
C HIS A 148 14.92 -9.85 5.34
N LYS A 149 15.46 -10.63 6.27
CA LYS A 149 15.09 -10.54 7.70
C LYS A 149 15.32 -9.15 8.29
N LYS A 150 16.47 -8.52 8.00
CA LYS A 150 16.78 -7.15 8.48
C LYS A 150 15.73 -6.14 8.02
N LEU A 151 15.35 -6.18 6.74
CA LEU A 151 14.33 -5.28 6.19
C LEU A 151 12.93 -5.61 6.70
N ALA A 152 12.59 -6.90 6.82
CA ALA A 152 11.29 -7.35 7.25
C ALA A 152 10.92 -6.90 8.67
N HIS A 153 11.89 -6.78 9.58
CA HIS A 153 11.66 -6.26 10.93
C HIS A 153 11.13 -4.83 10.95
N ILE A 154 11.45 -4.03 9.94
CA ILE A 154 10.95 -2.66 9.79
C ILE A 154 9.72 -2.64 8.88
N ALA A 155 9.80 -3.32 7.73
CA ALA A 155 8.74 -3.30 6.74
C ALA A 155 7.42 -3.90 7.25
N TRP A 156 7.47 -5.01 8.00
CA TRP A 156 6.27 -5.71 8.43
C TRP A 156 5.37 -4.87 9.37
N PRO A 157 5.86 -4.28 10.48
CA PRO A 157 5.01 -3.47 11.35
C PRO A 157 4.50 -2.19 10.66
N LEU A 158 5.32 -1.56 9.81
CA LEU A 158 4.88 -0.41 9.03
C LEU A 158 3.80 -0.79 8.02
N TRP A 159 3.94 -1.93 7.34
CA TRP A 159 2.94 -2.41 6.40
C TRP A 159 1.62 -2.76 7.09
N LEU A 160 1.67 -3.39 8.26
CA LEU A 160 0.48 -3.62 9.09
C LEU A 160 -0.22 -2.31 9.46
N TYR A 161 0.55 -1.30 9.90
CA TYR A 161 -0.02 0.01 10.23
C TYR A 161 -0.72 0.65 9.02
N VAL A 162 -0.04 0.68 7.86
CA VAL A 162 -0.59 1.26 6.64
C VAL A 162 -1.86 0.54 6.19
N THR A 163 -1.89 -0.80 6.26
CA THR A 163 -3.08 -1.58 5.88
C THR A 163 -4.22 -1.48 6.91
N ALA A 164 -3.92 -1.20 8.18
CA ALA A 164 -4.93 -1.02 9.22
C ALA A 164 -5.59 0.37 9.20
N THR A 165 -4.88 1.37 8.69
CA THR A 165 -5.29 2.79 8.74
C THR A 165 -5.76 3.35 7.39
N GLY A 166 -5.63 2.57 6.30
CA GLY A 166 -5.97 2.98 4.93
C GLY A 166 -7.28 2.46 4.37
#